data_69bec17411f80d73c3f97b1287197eb6
#
_entry.id   69bec17411f80d73c3f97b1287197eb6
#
_cell.length_a   1.000
_cell.length_b   1.000
_cell.length_c   1.000
_cell.angle_alpha   90.00
_cell.angle_beta   90.00
_cell.angle_gamma   90.00
#
_symmetry.space_group_name_H-M   'P 1'
#
loop_
_entity.id
_entity.type
_entity.pdbx_description
1 polymer ?
#
loop_
_entity_poly.entity_id
_entity_poly.type
_entity_poly.pdbx_seq_one_letter_code
_entity_poly.pdbx_strand_id
1 'polypeptide(L)'
;MPIEQLVDLMTMLRDRQHGCPWDLKQTIKSLLPYTLEEAYEVADAIESNDMVELEDELGDLLFQVVFYAQIAKEQGLFDFGDVAAAIGDKLIRRHPHVFPQKDVSQFGLEQDISAEQVVLNWEAIKAEEKEQKRKKGSIKAGKALTQDNADIPQGILDDVPRALPAMERARKLQKRAAGVGFDWQEIQPVLDKLKEEIAEFEQALEQQDAEQISDELGDILFSAVNLARHSSVEPELALRSSNLRFVERFEWIERALRQRGKTVQESSLEELDNLWNLAKLNK
;
A
#
# COMPACT_ATOMS: atom_id res chain seq x y z
N MET A 1 11.86 4.61 -29.20
CA MET A 1 11.04 3.72 -28.30
C MET A 1 10.56 4.54 -27.11
N PRO A 2 9.29 4.54 -26.73
CA PRO A 2 8.76 5.46 -25.71
C PRO A 2 9.52 5.42 -24.37
N ILE A 3 9.87 4.24 -23.87
CA ILE A 3 10.57 4.14 -22.56
C ILE A 3 12.01 4.66 -22.61
N GLU A 4 12.73 4.41 -23.69
CA GLU A 4 14.09 4.94 -23.88
C GLU A 4 14.07 6.46 -23.99
N GLN A 5 13.07 7.02 -24.70
CA GLN A 5 12.87 8.47 -24.76
C GLN A 5 12.61 9.08 -23.39
N LEU A 6 11.81 8.43 -22.53
CA LEU A 6 11.54 8.93 -21.17
C LEU A 6 12.81 8.95 -20.32
N VAL A 7 13.65 7.92 -20.42
CA VAL A 7 14.96 7.87 -19.74
C VAL A 7 15.90 8.96 -20.25
N ASP A 8 15.91 9.20 -21.55
CA ASP A 8 16.73 10.26 -22.16
C ASP A 8 16.23 11.64 -21.74
N LEU A 9 14.91 11.89 -21.75
CA LEU A 9 14.30 13.13 -21.26
C LEU A 9 14.68 13.40 -19.79
N MET A 10 14.64 12.39 -18.93
CA MET A 10 15.05 12.55 -17.54
C MET A 10 16.53 12.91 -17.40
N THR A 11 17.39 12.33 -18.23
CA THR A 11 18.81 12.70 -18.29
C THR A 11 18.98 14.17 -18.71
N MET A 12 18.18 14.65 -19.69
CA MET A 12 18.20 16.04 -20.14
C MET A 12 17.66 16.99 -19.06
N LEU A 13 16.55 16.64 -18.38
CA LEU A 13 15.99 17.45 -17.29
C LEU A 13 16.99 17.61 -16.13
N ARG A 14 17.86 16.65 -15.91
CA ARG A 14 18.91 16.69 -14.90
C ARG A 14 20.31 17.02 -15.44
N ASP A 15 20.41 17.55 -16.65
CA ASP A 15 21.66 18.08 -17.16
C ASP A 15 22.10 19.31 -16.38
N ARG A 16 23.36 19.34 -15.93
CA ARG A 16 23.87 20.39 -15.03
C ARG A 16 23.96 21.76 -15.67
N GLN A 17 23.99 21.86 -17.00
CA GLN A 17 24.14 23.11 -17.73
C GLN A 17 22.83 23.61 -18.33
N HIS A 18 21.98 22.72 -18.80
CA HIS A 18 20.79 23.05 -19.59
C HIS A 18 19.49 22.45 -18.99
N GLY A 19 19.58 21.66 -17.94
CA GLY A 19 18.43 20.99 -17.33
C GLY A 19 17.55 21.92 -16.48
N CYS A 20 16.51 21.36 -15.93
CA CYS A 20 15.56 22.08 -15.09
C CYS A 20 16.14 22.33 -13.69
N PRO A 21 16.17 23.59 -13.20
CA PRO A 21 16.70 23.90 -11.88
C PRO A 21 15.95 23.24 -10.72
N TRP A 22 14.68 22.91 -10.90
CA TRP A 22 13.89 22.22 -9.89
C TRP A 22 14.28 20.74 -9.83
N ASP A 23 14.34 20.06 -10.99
CA ASP A 23 14.71 18.65 -11.06
C ASP A 23 16.13 18.41 -10.54
N LEU A 24 17.06 19.31 -10.82
CA LEU A 24 18.45 19.25 -10.33
C LEU A 24 18.57 19.30 -8.81
N LYS A 25 17.63 19.96 -8.11
CA LYS A 25 17.62 20.05 -6.64
C LYS A 25 17.04 18.81 -5.98
N GLN A 26 16.33 17.97 -6.72
CA GLN A 26 15.67 16.79 -6.15
C GLN A 26 16.68 15.72 -5.71
N THR A 27 16.34 15.08 -4.62
CA THR A 27 17.03 13.95 -4.04
C THR A 27 16.07 12.76 -3.92
N ILE A 28 16.58 11.54 -3.71
CA ILE A 28 15.75 10.37 -3.43
C ILE A 28 14.76 10.65 -2.28
N LYS A 29 15.18 11.40 -1.26
CA LYS A 29 14.32 11.74 -0.11
C LYS A 29 13.24 12.77 -0.46
N SER A 30 13.56 13.79 -1.26
CA SER A 30 12.61 14.85 -1.58
C SER A 30 11.50 14.41 -2.54
N LEU A 31 11.71 13.33 -3.28
CA LEU A 31 10.72 12.75 -4.19
C LEU A 31 9.70 11.83 -3.49
N LEU A 32 9.96 11.40 -2.25
CA LEU A 32 9.07 10.47 -1.55
C LEU A 32 7.61 10.95 -1.43
N PRO A 33 7.32 12.23 -1.09
CA PRO A 33 5.94 12.72 -1.04
C PRO A 33 5.21 12.56 -2.39
N TYR A 34 5.86 12.95 -3.50
CA TYR A 34 5.29 12.86 -4.84
C TYR A 34 4.99 11.39 -5.22
N THR A 35 5.91 10.46 -4.94
CA THR A 35 5.67 9.03 -5.20
C THR A 35 4.43 8.50 -4.49
N LEU A 36 4.14 9.00 -3.28
CA LEU A 36 2.94 8.61 -2.54
C LEU A 36 1.69 9.26 -3.15
N GLU A 37 1.80 10.52 -3.57
CA GLU A 37 0.75 11.28 -4.27
C GLU A 37 0.33 10.54 -5.53
N GLU A 38 1.25 10.28 -6.47
CA GLU A 38 0.97 9.54 -7.70
C GLU A 38 0.35 8.15 -7.45
N ALA A 39 0.81 7.45 -6.42
CA ALA A 39 0.24 6.15 -6.06
C ALA A 39 -1.22 6.26 -5.58
N TYR A 40 -1.60 7.35 -4.91
CA TYR A 40 -2.98 7.61 -4.51
C TYR A 40 -3.84 8.12 -5.67
N GLU A 41 -3.28 8.89 -6.60
CA GLU A 41 -3.96 9.37 -7.81
C GLU A 41 -4.27 8.20 -8.76
N VAL A 42 -3.34 7.27 -8.95
CA VAL A 42 -3.63 5.98 -9.61
C VAL A 42 -4.79 5.24 -8.93
N ALA A 43 -4.83 5.21 -7.60
CA ALA A 43 -5.92 4.54 -6.88
C ALA A 43 -7.25 5.27 -7.09
N ASP A 44 -7.25 6.60 -7.13
CA ASP A 44 -8.44 7.44 -7.34
C ASP A 44 -9.01 7.25 -8.75
N ALA A 45 -8.15 7.26 -9.77
CA ALA A 45 -8.52 6.99 -11.15
C ALA A 45 -9.15 5.60 -11.34
N ILE A 46 -8.63 4.57 -10.63
CA ILE A 46 -9.21 3.23 -10.62
C ILE A 46 -10.59 3.22 -9.96
N GLU A 47 -10.73 3.88 -8.81
CA GLU A 47 -11.98 3.93 -8.04
C GLU A 47 -13.09 4.71 -8.77
N SER A 48 -12.73 5.79 -9.47
CA SER A 48 -13.63 6.57 -10.33
C SER A 48 -13.94 5.91 -11.67
N ASN A 49 -13.22 4.81 -12.01
CA ASN A 49 -13.29 4.13 -13.29
C ASN A 49 -12.97 5.08 -14.49
N ASP A 50 -12.08 6.05 -14.27
CA ASP A 50 -11.58 6.96 -15.28
C ASP A 50 -10.31 6.38 -15.92
N MET A 51 -10.46 5.84 -17.15
CA MET A 51 -9.36 5.21 -17.86
C MET A 51 -8.40 6.23 -18.50
N VAL A 52 -8.83 7.47 -18.71
CA VAL A 52 -7.99 8.54 -19.26
C VAL A 52 -7.07 9.05 -18.16
N GLU A 53 -7.63 9.35 -16.99
CA GLU A 53 -6.89 9.72 -15.80
C GLU A 53 -5.92 8.60 -15.38
N LEU A 54 -6.37 7.34 -15.41
CA LEU A 54 -5.50 6.21 -15.08
C LEU A 54 -4.27 6.10 -16.00
N GLU A 55 -4.38 6.44 -17.29
CA GLU A 55 -3.24 6.45 -18.22
C GLU A 55 -2.24 7.55 -17.82
N ASP A 56 -2.72 8.75 -17.46
CA ASP A 56 -1.89 9.87 -17.01
C ASP A 56 -1.18 9.53 -15.69
N GLU A 57 -1.91 9.08 -14.69
CA GLU A 57 -1.35 8.79 -13.36
C GLU A 57 -0.36 7.61 -13.37
N LEU A 58 -0.59 6.60 -14.22
CA LEU A 58 0.42 5.56 -14.45
C LEU A 58 1.68 6.11 -15.12
N GLY A 59 1.55 7.13 -15.95
CA GLY A 59 2.66 7.87 -16.55
C GLY A 59 3.48 8.60 -15.51
N ASP A 60 2.83 9.30 -14.58
CA ASP A 60 3.47 10.05 -13.51
C ASP A 60 4.13 9.12 -12.49
N LEU A 61 3.49 8.02 -12.13
CA LEU A 61 4.12 7.00 -11.29
C LEU A 61 5.34 6.36 -11.98
N LEU A 62 5.29 6.11 -13.29
CA LEU A 62 6.43 5.62 -14.07
C LEU A 62 7.56 6.67 -14.11
N PHE A 63 7.20 7.96 -14.25
CA PHE A 63 8.15 9.06 -14.20
C PHE A 63 8.90 9.10 -12.86
N GLN A 64 8.23 8.89 -11.70
CA GLN A 64 8.90 8.76 -10.41
C GLN A 64 9.96 7.65 -10.42
N VAL A 65 9.65 6.49 -11.00
CA VAL A 65 10.61 5.37 -11.10
C VAL A 65 11.84 5.76 -11.91
N VAL A 66 11.64 6.41 -13.06
CA VAL A 66 12.74 6.86 -13.94
C VAL A 66 13.57 7.95 -13.24
N PHE A 67 12.93 8.84 -12.51
CA PHE A 67 13.60 9.91 -11.76
C PHE A 67 14.52 9.33 -10.67
N TYR A 68 14.02 8.41 -9.84
CA TYR A 68 14.85 7.72 -8.86
C TYR A 68 16.04 7.01 -9.50
N ALA A 69 15.82 6.32 -10.62
CA ALA A 69 16.85 5.59 -11.33
C ALA A 69 17.93 6.54 -11.87
N GLN A 70 17.54 7.73 -12.36
CA GLN A 70 18.49 8.74 -12.84
C GLN A 70 19.33 9.30 -11.69
N ILE A 71 18.73 9.63 -10.54
CA ILE A 71 19.49 10.08 -9.37
C ILE A 71 20.47 9.00 -8.89
N ALA A 72 20.04 7.74 -8.87
CA ALA A 72 20.90 6.62 -8.49
C ALA A 72 22.07 6.43 -9.47
N LYS A 73 21.81 6.58 -10.78
CA LYS A 73 22.84 6.53 -11.83
C LYS A 73 23.90 7.65 -11.66
N GLU A 74 23.48 8.86 -11.32
CA GLU A 74 24.39 9.98 -11.03
C GLU A 74 25.28 9.73 -9.81
N GLN A 75 24.80 8.90 -8.88
CA GLN A 75 25.54 8.45 -7.70
C GLN A 75 26.36 7.18 -7.94
N GLY A 76 26.32 6.59 -9.14
CA GLY A 76 27.03 5.36 -9.50
C GLY A 76 26.49 4.11 -8.79
N LEU A 77 25.19 4.09 -8.43
CA LEU A 77 24.56 2.99 -7.69
C LEU A 77 23.89 1.97 -8.62
N PHE A 78 22.93 2.40 -9.39
CA PHE A 78 22.16 1.62 -10.38
C PHE A 78 21.47 2.56 -11.36
N ASP A 79 20.98 2.04 -12.49
CA ASP A 79 20.18 2.79 -13.46
C ASP A 79 18.80 2.16 -13.71
N PHE A 80 18.04 2.71 -14.65
CA PHE A 80 16.71 2.20 -15.00
C PHE A 80 16.76 0.78 -15.58
N GLY A 81 17.81 0.45 -16.34
CA GLY A 81 18.02 -0.90 -16.87
C GLY A 81 18.17 -1.92 -15.74
N ASP A 82 18.91 -1.58 -14.69
CA ASP A 82 19.06 -2.42 -13.51
C ASP A 82 17.73 -2.63 -12.79
N VAL A 83 16.91 -1.59 -12.65
CA VAL A 83 15.57 -1.68 -12.05
C VAL A 83 14.68 -2.62 -12.88
N ALA A 84 14.67 -2.45 -14.20
CA ALA A 84 13.89 -3.29 -15.11
C ALA A 84 14.37 -4.76 -15.10
N ALA A 85 15.66 -4.98 -15.11
CA ALA A 85 16.25 -6.33 -15.01
C ALA A 85 15.89 -6.99 -13.67
N ALA A 86 16.01 -6.26 -12.56
CA ALA A 86 15.70 -6.78 -11.23
C ALA A 86 14.24 -7.24 -11.09
N ILE A 87 13.27 -6.48 -11.66
CA ILE A 87 11.87 -6.93 -11.64
C ILE A 87 11.63 -8.06 -12.62
N GLY A 88 12.23 -8.06 -13.80
CA GLY A 88 12.15 -9.16 -14.77
C GLY A 88 12.62 -10.48 -14.18
N ASP A 89 13.81 -10.52 -13.62
CA ASP A 89 14.37 -11.70 -12.95
C ASP A 89 13.47 -12.20 -11.81
N LYS A 90 12.89 -11.26 -11.05
CA LYS A 90 11.96 -11.58 -9.97
C LYS A 90 10.69 -12.22 -10.49
N LEU A 91 10.10 -11.69 -11.56
CA LEU A 91 8.88 -12.23 -12.18
C LEU A 91 9.12 -13.64 -12.74
N ILE A 92 10.21 -13.84 -13.49
CA ILE A 92 10.59 -15.16 -14.02
C ILE A 92 10.75 -16.17 -12.89
N ARG A 93 11.48 -15.81 -11.84
CA ARG A 93 11.70 -16.70 -10.69
C ARG A 93 10.42 -17.04 -9.92
N ARG A 94 9.48 -16.10 -9.81
CA ARG A 94 8.23 -16.27 -9.06
C ARG A 94 7.11 -16.94 -9.85
N HIS A 95 7.31 -17.15 -11.15
CA HIS A 95 6.32 -17.79 -12.02
C HIS A 95 6.92 -19.05 -12.68
N PRO A 96 7.35 -20.06 -11.90
CA PRO A 96 7.94 -21.27 -12.46
C PRO A 96 6.94 -22.09 -13.30
N HIS A 97 5.64 -21.86 -13.10
CA HIS A 97 4.57 -22.45 -13.89
C HIS A 97 4.42 -21.77 -15.28
N VAL A 98 4.92 -20.55 -15.46
CA VAL A 98 4.94 -19.83 -16.74
C VAL A 98 6.32 -19.95 -17.40
N PHE A 99 7.36 -19.92 -16.59
CA PHE A 99 8.77 -19.96 -17.01
C PHE A 99 9.48 -21.16 -16.37
N PRO A 100 9.26 -22.39 -16.88
CA PRO A 100 9.94 -23.59 -16.37
C PRO A 100 11.45 -23.39 -16.38
N GLN A 101 12.13 -23.94 -15.37
CA GLN A 101 13.59 -23.80 -15.19
C GLN A 101 14.11 -22.36 -15.16
N LYS A 102 13.23 -21.37 -14.96
CA LYS A 102 13.52 -19.93 -15.01
C LYS A 102 13.97 -19.46 -16.39
N ASP A 103 13.48 -20.10 -17.43
CA ASP A 103 13.86 -19.85 -18.81
C ASP A 103 12.63 -19.33 -19.61
N VAL A 104 12.74 -18.08 -20.09
CA VAL A 104 11.68 -17.41 -20.89
C VAL A 104 11.45 -18.15 -22.21
N SER A 105 12.45 -18.84 -22.75
CA SER A 105 12.32 -19.61 -24.00
C SER A 105 11.37 -20.82 -23.86
N GLN A 106 11.07 -21.24 -22.65
CA GLN A 106 10.14 -22.33 -22.36
C GLN A 106 8.70 -21.85 -22.12
N PHE A 107 8.39 -20.60 -22.40
CA PHE A 107 7.03 -20.08 -22.37
C PHE A 107 6.11 -20.85 -23.30
N GLY A 108 4.89 -21.16 -22.85
CA GLY A 108 3.88 -21.89 -23.62
C GLY A 108 3.87 -23.41 -23.42
N LEU A 109 4.74 -23.94 -22.55
CA LEU A 109 4.59 -25.31 -22.06
C LEU A 109 3.44 -25.33 -21.02
N GLU A 110 2.33 -25.98 -21.35
CA GLU A 110 1.17 -26.04 -20.48
C GLU A 110 1.52 -26.67 -19.13
N GLN A 111 1.14 -25.98 -18.06
CA GLN A 111 1.12 -26.52 -16.69
C GLN A 111 -0.29 -26.35 -16.14
N ASP A 112 -0.92 -27.48 -15.81
CA ASP A 112 -2.22 -27.50 -15.13
C ASP A 112 -2.01 -27.16 -13.64
N ILE A 113 -2.12 -25.88 -13.29
CA ILE A 113 -1.95 -25.38 -11.93
C ILE A 113 -3.07 -24.40 -11.59
N SER A 114 -3.72 -24.58 -10.44
CA SER A 114 -4.78 -23.67 -9.98
C SER A 114 -4.22 -22.36 -9.43
N ALA A 115 -5.03 -21.30 -9.40
CA ALA A 115 -4.67 -20.01 -8.83
C ALA A 115 -4.26 -20.12 -7.34
N GLU A 116 -4.95 -20.98 -6.59
CA GLU A 116 -4.65 -21.24 -5.18
C GLU A 116 -3.25 -21.86 -5.03
N GLN A 117 -2.91 -22.82 -5.89
CA GLN A 117 -1.58 -23.44 -5.87
C GLN A 117 -0.49 -22.45 -6.27
N VAL A 118 -0.76 -21.51 -7.18
CA VAL A 118 0.16 -20.40 -7.52
C VAL A 118 0.44 -19.55 -6.29
N VAL A 119 -0.58 -19.20 -5.50
CA VAL A 119 -0.42 -18.40 -4.28
C VAL A 119 0.46 -19.13 -3.25
N LEU A 120 0.22 -20.43 -3.03
CA LEU A 120 1.04 -21.25 -2.14
C LEU A 120 2.52 -21.31 -2.59
N ASN A 121 2.72 -21.51 -3.88
CA ASN A 121 4.07 -21.52 -4.45
C ASN A 121 4.78 -20.16 -4.29
N TRP A 122 4.06 -19.05 -4.45
CA TRP A 122 4.60 -17.72 -4.22
C TRP A 122 5.02 -17.47 -2.77
N GLU A 123 4.24 -17.94 -1.81
CA GLU A 123 4.59 -17.82 -0.38
C GLU A 123 5.88 -18.63 -0.08
N ALA A 124 6.01 -19.86 -0.61
CA ALA A 124 7.21 -20.66 -0.47
C ALA A 124 8.45 -19.99 -1.11
N ILE A 125 8.30 -19.49 -2.34
CA ILE A 125 9.40 -18.80 -3.04
C ILE A 125 9.81 -17.52 -2.30
N LYS A 126 8.86 -16.74 -1.79
CA LYS A 126 9.15 -15.54 -0.98
C LYS A 126 9.89 -15.87 0.31
N ALA A 127 9.55 -16.99 0.96
CA ALA A 127 10.25 -17.45 2.15
C ALA A 127 11.72 -17.82 1.84
N GLU A 128 11.96 -18.53 0.74
CA GLU A 128 13.30 -18.85 0.27
C GLU A 128 14.12 -17.59 -0.09
N GLU A 129 13.52 -16.64 -0.81
CA GLU A 129 14.14 -15.35 -1.14
C GLU A 129 14.55 -14.57 0.10
N LYS A 130 13.70 -14.58 1.13
CA LYS A 130 13.97 -13.92 2.41
C LYS A 130 15.18 -14.57 3.10
N GLU A 131 15.21 -15.89 3.15
CA GLU A 131 16.33 -16.64 3.75
C GLU A 131 17.65 -16.40 2.98
N GLN A 132 17.60 -16.36 1.64
CA GLN A 132 18.78 -16.06 0.82
C GLN A 132 19.28 -14.63 1.04
N LYS A 133 18.36 -13.64 1.15
CA LYS A 133 18.72 -12.24 1.45
C LYS A 133 19.32 -12.13 2.85
N ARG A 134 18.80 -12.85 3.82
CA ARG A 134 19.35 -12.93 5.18
C ARG A 134 20.79 -13.41 5.17
N LYS A 135 21.06 -14.52 4.47
CA LYS A 135 22.41 -15.07 4.31
C LYS A 135 23.37 -14.09 3.60
N LYS A 136 22.90 -13.42 2.54
CA LYS A 136 23.69 -12.41 1.81
C LYS A 136 23.88 -11.12 2.62
N GLY A 137 22.89 -10.70 3.40
CA GLY A 137 22.95 -9.54 4.30
C GLY A 137 23.97 -9.74 5.44
N SER A 138 23.99 -10.92 6.05
CA SER A 138 25.02 -11.30 7.04
C SER A 138 26.43 -11.21 6.48
N ILE A 139 26.64 -11.56 5.20
CA ILE A 139 27.96 -11.48 4.54
C ILE A 139 28.37 -10.02 4.27
N LYS A 140 27.41 -9.12 3.96
CA LYS A 140 27.69 -7.69 3.72
C LYS A 140 27.89 -6.90 5.01
N ALA A 141 27.16 -7.24 6.07
CA ALA A 141 27.32 -6.62 7.40
C ALA A 141 28.68 -6.90 8.03
N GLY A 142 29.33 -8.02 7.71
CA GLY A 142 30.66 -8.35 8.16
C GLY A 142 31.79 -7.43 7.68
N LYS A 143 31.48 -6.41 6.85
CA LYS A 143 32.44 -5.41 6.37
C LYS A 143 32.22 -3.98 6.88
N ALA A 144 31.12 -3.68 7.57
CA ALA A 144 30.71 -2.30 7.86
C ALA A 144 30.11 -2.01 9.24
N LEU A 145 29.99 -2.98 10.15
CA LEU A 145 29.43 -2.75 11.49
C LEU A 145 30.38 -3.28 12.57
N THR A 146 30.58 -2.48 13.59
CA THR A 146 31.26 -2.84 14.85
C THR A 146 30.66 -4.10 15.45
N GLN A 147 31.52 -4.96 16.04
CA GLN A 147 31.26 -6.33 16.51
C GLN A 147 30.05 -6.55 17.44
N ASP A 148 29.38 -5.51 17.89
CA ASP A 148 28.31 -5.62 18.93
C ASP A 148 26.90 -5.89 18.41
N ASN A 149 26.63 -5.91 17.08
CA ASN A 149 25.27 -6.08 16.53
C ASN A 149 25.09 -7.29 15.58
N ALA A 150 26.05 -8.21 15.52
CA ALA A 150 26.02 -9.32 14.56
C ALA A 150 25.11 -10.50 14.94
N ASP A 151 24.65 -10.59 16.18
CA ASP A 151 23.95 -11.77 16.74
C ASP A 151 22.50 -11.52 17.19
N ILE A 152 21.88 -10.36 16.90
CA ILE A 152 20.46 -10.17 17.21
C ILE A 152 19.64 -10.85 16.10
N PRO A 153 18.88 -11.93 16.40
CA PRO A 153 17.98 -12.52 15.42
C PRO A 153 16.99 -11.44 14.93
N GLN A 154 16.89 -11.28 13.62
CA GLN A 154 15.90 -10.35 13.05
C GLN A 154 14.50 -10.80 13.45
N GLY A 155 13.74 -9.93 14.10
CA GLY A 155 12.36 -10.19 14.52
C GLY A 155 11.45 -10.51 13.32
N ILE A 156 10.42 -11.30 13.55
CA ILE A 156 9.44 -11.72 12.52
C ILE A 156 8.78 -10.51 11.85
N LEU A 157 8.63 -9.42 12.59
CA LEU A 157 7.94 -8.19 12.16
C LEU A 157 8.87 -7.11 11.57
N ASP A 158 10.19 -7.29 11.64
CA ASP A 158 11.17 -6.26 11.26
C ASP A 158 11.15 -5.90 9.77
N ASP A 159 10.64 -6.78 8.92
CA ASP A 159 10.53 -6.57 7.49
C ASP A 159 9.24 -5.86 7.06
N VAL A 160 8.38 -5.49 8.01
CA VAL A 160 7.18 -4.68 7.71
C VAL A 160 7.56 -3.20 7.66
N PRO A 161 7.48 -2.55 6.48
CA PRO A 161 7.91 -1.16 6.33
C PRO A 161 7.14 -0.22 7.27
N ARG A 162 7.87 0.71 7.90
CA ARG A 162 7.28 1.69 8.82
C ARG A 162 6.53 2.82 8.10
N ALA A 163 6.85 3.05 6.83
CA ALA A 163 6.27 4.11 6.01
C ALA A 163 4.93 3.75 5.35
N LEU A 164 4.42 2.53 5.57
CA LEU A 164 3.10 2.15 5.07
C LEU A 164 1.98 2.94 5.76
N PRO A 165 0.86 3.20 5.07
CA PRO A 165 -0.38 3.64 5.70
C PRO A 165 -0.72 2.77 6.91
N ALA A 166 -1.31 3.36 7.95
CA ALA A 166 -1.43 2.68 9.24
C ALA A 166 -2.24 1.37 9.16
N MET A 167 -3.35 1.36 8.42
CA MET A 167 -4.18 0.16 8.25
C MET A 167 -3.45 -0.94 7.47
N GLU A 168 -2.77 -0.57 6.40
CA GLU A 168 -1.99 -1.52 5.60
C GLU A 168 -0.81 -2.08 6.39
N ARG A 169 -0.18 -1.26 7.23
CA ARG A 169 0.86 -1.70 8.14
C ARG A 169 0.32 -2.67 9.19
N ALA A 170 -0.81 -2.35 9.83
CA ALA A 170 -1.48 -3.23 10.80
C ALA A 170 -1.81 -4.59 10.16
N ARG A 171 -2.43 -4.60 8.97
CA ARG A 171 -2.74 -5.81 8.20
C ARG A 171 -1.50 -6.67 7.95
N LYS A 172 -0.39 -6.06 7.53
CA LYS A 172 0.87 -6.78 7.29
C LYS A 172 1.49 -7.34 8.56
N LEU A 173 1.45 -6.59 9.66
CA LEU A 173 1.92 -7.07 10.97
C LEU A 173 1.12 -8.30 11.40
N GLN A 174 -0.19 -8.24 11.35
CA GLN A 174 -1.09 -9.35 11.69
C GLN A 174 -0.87 -10.56 10.77
N LYS A 175 -0.76 -10.35 9.44
CA LYS A 175 -0.45 -11.43 8.50
C LYS A 175 0.89 -12.11 8.81
N ARG A 176 1.89 -11.36 9.27
CA ARG A 176 3.19 -11.93 9.68
C ARG A 176 3.09 -12.75 10.96
N ALA A 177 2.36 -12.24 11.95
CA ALA A 177 2.10 -12.96 13.20
C ALA A 177 1.33 -14.27 12.94
N ALA A 178 0.29 -14.21 12.11
CA ALA A 178 -0.48 -15.36 11.69
C ALA A 178 0.39 -16.44 11.03
N GLY A 179 1.35 -16.05 10.19
CA GLY A 179 2.28 -16.97 9.52
C GLY A 179 3.18 -17.80 10.45
N VAL A 180 3.26 -17.47 11.72
CA VAL A 180 4.00 -18.21 12.75
C VAL A 180 3.10 -18.84 13.81
N GLY A 181 1.78 -18.91 13.53
CA GLY A 181 0.79 -19.53 14.41
C GLY A 181 0.18 -18.60 15.46
N PHE A 182 0.49 -17.30 15.44
CA PHE A 182 -0.16 -16.32 16.29
C PHE A 182 -1.41 -15.77 15.61
N ASP A 183 -2.47 -16.58 15.56
CA ASP A 183 -3.74 -16.23 14.92
C ASP A 183 -4.90 -17.06 15.47
N TRP A 184 -6.11 -16.53 15.37
CA TRP A 184 -7.33 -17.29 15.61
C TRP A 184 -7.73 -18.12 14.39
N GLN A 185 -8.29 -19.30 14.63
CA GLN A 185 -8.77 -20.18 13.55
C GLN A 185 -10.14 -19.75 13.01
N GLU A 186 -10.95 -19.14 13.88
CA GLU A 186 -12.34 -18.77 13.63
C GLU A 186 -12.50 -17.25 13.69
N ILE A 187 -13.50 -16.72 12.97
CA ILE A 187 -13.81 -15.29 12.96
C ILE A 187 -14.45 -14.80 14.27
N GLN A 188 -15.14 -15.70 15.00
CA GLN A 188 -15.88 -15.30 16.19
C GLN A 188 -15.00 -14.72 17.29
N PRO A 189 -13.85 -15.30 17.66
CA PRO A 189 -12.93 -14.66 18.60
C PRO A 189 -12.42 -13.29 18.17
N VAL A 190 -12.26 -13.07 16.85
CA VAL A 190 -11.85 -11.77 16.30
C VAL A 190 -12.94 -10.71 16.52
N LEU A 191 -14.20 -11.09 16.30
CA LEU A 191 -15.36 -10.23 16.59
C LEU A 191 -15.50 -9.95 18.09
N ASP A 192 -15.27 -10.94 18.92
CA ASP A 192 -15.37 -10.79 20.36
C ASP A 192 -14.26 -9.88 20.90
N LYS A 193 -13.04 -9.97 20.35
CA LYS A 193 -11.97 -9.03 20.69
C LYS A 193 -12.30 -7.59 20.29
N LEU A 194 -12.87 -7.35 19.11
CA LEU A 194 -13.31 -6.01 18.72
C LEU A 194 -14.37 -5.44 19.70
N LYS A 195 -15.29 -6.27 20.20
CA LYS A 195 -16.27 -5.84 21.21
C LYS A 195 -15.63 -5.55 22.55
N GLU A 196 -14.61 -6.31 22.93
CA GLU A 196 -13.80 -6.07 24.13
C GLU A 196 -13.14 -4.69 24.07
N GLU A 197 -12.44 -4.34 22.96
CA GLU A 197 -11.82 -3.03 22.77
C GLU A 197 -12.84 -1.87 22.82
N ILE A 198 -14.03 -2.09 22.28
CA ILE A 198 -15.10 -1.08 22.37
C ILE A 198 -15.53 -0.88 23.83
N ALA A 199 -15.65 -1.95 24.62
CA ALA A 199 -16.01 -1.84 26.04
C ALA A 199 -14.92 -1.16 26.87
N GLU A 200 -13.64 -1.43 26.57
CA GLU A 200 -12.50 -0.78 27.21
C GLU A 200 -12.44 0.72 26.85
N PHE A 201 -12.73 1.07 25.62
CA PHE A 201 -12.89 2.46 25.18
C PHE A 201 -14.04 3.18 25.92
N GLU A 202 -15.20 2.53 26.08
CA GLU A 202 -16.33 3.08 26.84
C GLU A 202 -15.92 3.35 28.31
N GLN A 203 -15.18 2.43 28.92
CA GLN A 203 -14.65 2.59 30.28
C GLN A 203 -13.65 3.74 30.37
N ALA A 204 -12.75 3.89 29.41
CA ALA A 204 -11.81 5.00 29.34
C ALA A 204 -12.51 6.37 29.22
N LEU A 205 -13.61 6.43 28.44
CA LEU A 205 -14.46 7.62 28.35
C LEU A 205 -15.12 7.99 29.70
N GLU A 206 -15.64 7.00 30.44
CA GLU A 206 -16.22 7.23 31.76
C GLU A 206 -15.20 7.76 32.78
N GLN A 207 -13.95 7.31 32.66
CA GLN A 207 -12.85 7.75 33.50
C GLN A 207 -12.23 9.08 33.08
N GLN A 208 -12.58 9.58 31.90
CA GLN A 208 -12.03 10.80 31.29
C GLN A 208 -10.49 10.76 31.14
N ASP A 209 -9.91 9.58 30.93
CA ASP A 209 -8.49 9.38 30.73
C ASP A 209 -8.13 9.54 29.25
N ALA A 210 -7.56 10.69 28.90
CA ALA A 210 -7.25 11.03 27.52
C ALA A 210 -6.20 10.11 26.89
N GLU A 211 -5.26 9.58 27.66
CA GLU A 211 -4.24 8.64 27.18
C GLU A 211 -4.87 7.28 26.89
N GLN A 212 -5.65 6.73 27.81
CA GLN A 212 -6.41 5.49 27.60
C GLN A 212 -7.39 5.61 26.42
N ILE A 213 -8.15 6.70 26.32
CA ILE A 213 -9.06 6.93 25.18
C ILE A 213 -8.33 6.82 23.85
N SER A 214 -7.11 7.36 23.76
CA SER A 214 -6.30 7.29 22.54
C SER A 214 -5.81 5.87 22.25
N ASP A 215 -5.38 5.16 23.28
CA ASP A 215 -4.85 3.80 23.17
C ASP A 215 -5.96 2.82 22.75
N GLU A 216 -7.10 2.84 23.45
CA GLU A 216 -8.23 1.96 23.13
C GLU A 216 -8.82 2.24 21.74
N LEU A 217 -8.85 3.51 21.30
CA LEU A 217 -9.23 3.83 19.94
C LEU A 217 -8.25 3.21 18.92
N GLY A 218 -6.97 3.20 19.21
CA GLY A 218 -5.95 2.53 18.43
C GLY A 218 -6.20 1.02 18.35
N ASP A 219 -6.57 0.39 19.46
CA ASP A 219 -6.82 -1.05 19.55
C ASP A 219 -8.14 -1.45 18.85
N ILE A 220 -9.17 -0.62 18.91
CA ILE A 220 -10.39 -0.77 18.10
C ILE A 220 -10.03 -0.78 16.59
N LEU A 221 -9.24 0.20 16.12
CA LEU A 221 -8.83 0.28 14.71
C LEU A 221 -7.99 -0.93 14.30
N PHE A 222 -7.06 -1.36 15.16
CA PHE A 222 -6.23 -2.54 14.93
C PHE A 222 -7.05 -3.83 14.86
N SER A 223 -8.03 -3.99 15.77
CA SER A 223 -8.96 -5.12 15.80
C SER A 223 -9.91 -5.12 14.59
N ALA A 224 -10.35 -3.94 14.13
CA ALA A 224 -11.14 -3.80 12.91
C ALA A 224 -10.34 -4.23 11.67
N VAL A 225 -9.05 -3.89 11.58
CA VAL A 225 -8.15 -4.37 10.52
C VAL A 225 -8.00 -5.90 10.57
N ASN A 226 -7.92 -6.49 11.77
CA ASN A 226 -7.86 -7.94 11.92
C ASN A 226 -9.15 -8.62 11.45
N LEU A 227 -10.29 -8.04 11.76
CA LEU A 227 -11.60 -8.50 11.26
C LEU A 227 -11.66 -8.45 9.72
N ALA A 228 -11.19 -7.37 9.11
CA ALA A 228 -11.09 -7.25 7.66
C ALA A 228 -10.21 -8.34 7.06
N ARG A 229 -9.04 -8.61 7.66
CA ARG A 229 -8.12 -9.68 7.23
C ARG A 229 -8.78 -11.06 7.28
N HIS A 230 -9.48 -11.40 8.36
CA HIS A 230 -10.20 -12.67 8.50
C HIS A 230 -11.38 -12.79 7.53
N SER A 231 -11.95 -11.67 7.12
CA SER A 231 -13.02 -11.60 6.11
C SER A 231 -12.50 -11.54 4.67
N SER A 232 -11.18 -11.64 4.46
CA SER A 232 -10.53 -11.46 3.14
C SER A 232 -10.84 -10.11 2.49
N VAL A 233 -10.99 -9.05 3.30
CA VAL A 233 -11.24 -7.68 2.86
C VAL A 233 -9.97 -6.85 3.07
N GLU A 234 -9.63 -6.03 2.09
CA GLU A 234 -8.55 -5.05 2.21
C GLU A 234 -9.03 -3.81 2.96
N PRO A 235 -8.57 -3.54 4.20
CA PRO A 235 -9.16 -2.52 5.07
C PRO A 235 -9.01 -1.10 4.53
N GLU A 236 -7.88 -0.78 3.92
CA GLU A 236 -7.63 0.53 3.30
C GLU A 236 -8.64 0.80 2.17
N LEU A 237 -8.81 -0.15 1.25
CA LEU A 237 -9.75 -0.04 0.14
C LEU A 237 -11.22 0.00 0.62
N ALA A 238 -11.55 -0.75 1.67
CA ALA A 238 -12.89 -0.73 2.25
C ALA A 238 -13.24 0.65 2.84
N LEU A 239 -12.27 1.30 3.50
CA LEU A 239 -12.45 2.65 4.05
C LEU A 239 -12.50 3.70 2.94
N ARG A 240 -11.62 3.62 1.94
CA ARG A 240 -11.68 4.50 0.75
C ARG A 240 -13.05 4.44 0.07
N SER A 241 -13.55 3.23 -0.20
CA SER A 241 -14.89 3.03 -0.76
C SER A 241 -16.01 3.60 0.13
N SER A 242 -15.84 3.59 1.45
CA SER A 242 -16.80 4.24 2.36
C SER A 242 -16.74 5.77 2.28
N ASN A 243 -15.53 6.32 2.14
CA ASN A 243 -15.34 7.76 1.94
C ASN A 243 -16.02 8.24 0.65
N LEU A 244 -15.81 7.54 -0.48
CA LEU A 244 -16.47 7.86 -1.74
C LEU A 244 -18.00 7.84 -1.59
N ARG A 245 -18.56 6.78 -1.01
CA ARG A 245 -20.01 6.72 -0.75
C ARG A 245 -20.51 7.84 0.15
N PHE A 246 -19.68 8.30 1.09
CA PHE A 246 -20.04 9.46 1.92
C PHE A 246 -20.10 10.73 1.08
N VAL A 247 -19.07 10.98 0.25
CA VAL A 247 -19.02 12.16 -0.64
C VAL A 247 -20.20 12.17 -1.60
N GLU A 248 -20.45 11.08 -2.33
CA GLU A 248 -21.58 10.96 -3.26
C GLU A 248 -22.93 11.28 -2.62
N ARG A 249 -23.16 10.75 -1.40
CA ARG A 249 -24.41 10.99 -0.67
C ARG A 249 -24.51 12.42 -0.19
N PHE A 250 -23.40 13.00 0.25
CA PHE A 250 -23.39 14.39 0.70
C PHE A 250 -23.62 15.35 -0.46
N GLU A 251 -23.02 15.14 -1.61
CA GLU A 251 -23.30 15.87 -2.83
C GLU A 251 -24.75 15.75 -3.28
N TRP A 252 -25.35 14.56 -3.12
CA TRP A 252 -26.77 14.38 -3.39
C TRP A 252 -27.63 15.26 -2.45
N ILE A 253 -27.29 15.33 -1.17
CA ILE A 253 -27.95 16.21 -0.19
C ILE A 253 -27.82 17.67 -0.63
N GLU A 254 -26.64 18.11 -0.99
CA GLU A 254 -26.38 19.47 -1.45
C GLU A 254 -27.23 19.82 -2.70
N ARG A 255 -27.29 18.88 -3.65
CA ARG A 255 -28.16 19.05 -4.84
C ARG A 255 -29.64 19.13 -4.47
N ALA A 256 -30.10 18.28 -3.58
CA ALA A 256 -31.50 18.28 -3.11
C ALA A 256 -31.87 19.57 -2.37
N LEU A 257 -30.99 20.11 -1.55
CA LEU A 257 -31.16 21.37 -0.85
C LEU A 257 -31.15 22.56 -1.80
N ARG A 258 -30.21 22.60 -2.76
CA ARG A 258 -30.16 23.63 -3.81
C ARG A 258 -31.47 23.72 -4.60
N GLN A 259 -32.10 22.59 -4.93
CA GLN A 259 -33.40 22.56 -5.60
C GLN A 259 -34.54 23.16 -4.75
N ARG A 260 -34.38 23.18 -3.42
CA ARG A 260 -35.32 23.79 -2.46
C ARG A 260 -34.97 25.24 -2.12
N GLY A 261 -33.93 25.82 -2.75
CA GLY A 261 -33.43 27.15 -2.44
C GLY A 261 -32.76 27.28 -1.08
N LYS A 262 -32.27 26.18 -0.54
CA LYS A 262 -31.57 26.09 0.78
C LYS A 262 -30.12 25.70 0.63
N THR A 263 -29.34 26.01 1.66
CA THR A 263 -27.96 25.53 1.85
C THR A 263 -27.91 24.52 2.99
N VAL A 264 -26.79 23.79 3.08
CA VAL A 264 -26.52 22.85 4.21
C VAL A 264 -26.51 23.59 5.54
N GLN A 265 -25.93 24.80 5.57
CA GLN A 265 -25.82 25.64 6.77
C GLN A 265 -27.16 26.14 7.29
N GLU A 266 -28.17 26.24 6.44
CA GLU A 266 -29.56 26.68 6.78
C GLU A 266 -30.47 25.49 7.16
N SER A 267 -29.95 24.26 7.10
CA SER A 267 -30.71 23.03 7.35
C SER A 267 -30.48 22.51 8.75
N SER A 268 -31.49 21.93 9.36
CA SER A 268 -31.36 21.25 10.65
C SER A 268 -30.71 19.87 10.47
N LEU A 269 -30.11 19.34 11.56
CA LEU A 269 -29.55 17.99 11.55
C LEU A 269 -30.62 16.93 11.18
N GLU A 270 -31.86 17.12 11.66
CA GLU A 270 -32.97 16.22 11.33
C GLU A 270 -33.29 16.23 9.82
N GLU A 271 -33.30 17.41 9.19
CA GLU A 271 -33.51 17.54 7.74
C GLU A 271 -32.38 16.89 6.97
N LEU A 272 -31.12 17.07 7.40
CA LEU A 272 -29.92 16.45 6.79
C LEU A 272 -29.95 14.93 6.94
N ASP A 273 -30.31 14.39 8.10
CA ASP A 273 -30.41 12.94 8.33
C ASP A 273 -31.53 12.31 7.48
N ASN A 274 -32.67 12.96 7.35
CA ASN A 274 -33.72 12.51 6.46
C ASN A 274 -33.24 12.46 5.00
N LEU A 275 -32.54 13.49 4.54
CA LEU A 275 -31.94 13.51 3.19
C LEU A 275 -30.86 12.45 3.02
N TRP A 276 -30.03 12.22 4.04
CA TRP A 276 -29.04 11.16 4.04
C TRP A 276 -29.66 9.76 3.88
N ASN A 277 -30.78 9.52 4.57
CA ASN A 277 -31.49 8.25 4.45
C ASN A 277 -32.13 8.08 3.06
N LEU A 278 -32.60 9.16 2.46
CA LEU A 278 -33.09 9.16 1.07
C LEU A 278 -31.94 8.91 0.08
N ALA A 279 -30.78 9.53 0.28
CA ALA A 279 -29.60 9.32 -0.56
C ALA A 279 -29.14 7.85 -0.58
N LYS A 280 -29.28 7.11 0.54
CA LYS A 280 -28.98 5.67 0.60
C LYS A 280 -29.88 4.81 -0.31
N LEU A 281 -31.09 5.27 -0.60
CA LEU A 281 -32.06 4.55 -1.42
C LEU A 281 -31.91 4.86 -2.92
N ASN A 282 -31.27 5.98 -3.26
CA ASN A 282 -31.03 6.40 -4.63
C ASN A 282 -29.64 5.93 -5.09
N LYS A 283 -29.50 4.60 -5.29
CA LYS A 283 -28.34 3.98 -5.92
C LYS A 283 -28.51 3.92 -7.42
#